data_6db0c4e82faa9891558cd945e767afe8
#
_entry.id   6db0c4e82faa9891558cd945e767afe8
#
_cell.length_a   1.000
_cell.length_b   1.000
_cell.length_c   1.000
_cell.angle_alpha   90.00
_cell.angle_beta   90.00
_cell.angle_gamma   90.00
#
_symmetry.space_group_name_H-M   'P 1'
#
loop_
_entity.id
_entity.type
_entity.pdbx_description
1 polymer ?
#
loop_
_entity_poly.entity_id
_entity_poly.type
_entity_poly.pdbx_seq_one_letter_code
_entity_poly.pdbx_strand_id
1 'polypeptide(L)'
;MEHLEHLNETWEILHRILKERGILIIAVPNPTSYDAQKYREMWGAYDVPRHLWHFSPSILQQFGAKHGFILAEQHPMPFDAFYVSILSEKYRKSGMPFLKGMLSGTRAWFASAANKERSSSMIYVFRKKQV
;
A
#
# COMPACT_ATOMS: atom_id res chain seq x y z
N MET A 1 -5.29 3.31 7.03
CA MET A 1 -4.57 4.61 6.87
C MET A 1 -5.17 5.40 5.71
N GLU A 2 -5.39 4.77 4.58
CA GLU A 2 -5.94 5.35 3.34
C GLU A 2 -7.39 5.86 3.45
N HIS A 3 -8.14 5.46 4.47
CA HIS A 3 -9.53 5.86 4.73
C HIS A 3 -9.69 7.04 5.71
N LEU A 4 -8.58 7.55 6.24
CA LEU A 4 -8.63 8.55 7.32
C LEU A 4 -8.81 9.97 6.77
N GLU A 5 -9.82 10.70 7.25
CA GLU A 5 -10.03 12.11 6.88
C GLU A 5 -8.97 13.01 7.51
N HIS A 6 -8.68 12.82 8.81
CA HIS A 6 -7.75 13.63 9.60
C HIS A 6 -6.39 12.94 9.76
N LEU A 7 -5.66 12.81 8.66
CA LEU A 7 -4.44 12.01 8.62
C LEU A 7 -3.35 12.51 9.58
N ASN A 8 -3.06 13.82 9.60
CA ASN A 8 -2.03 14.39 10.48
C ASN A 8 -2.38 14.18 11.97
N GLU A 9 -3.60 14.52 12.36
CA GLU A 9 -4.07 14.33 13.75
C GLU A 9 -3.99 12.87 14.19
N THR A 10 -4.35 11.95 13.31
CA THR A 10 -4.25 10.51 13.60
C THR A 10 -2.79 10.10 13.88
N TRP A 11 -1.82 10.57 13.09
CA TRP A 11 -0.41 10.26 13.32
C TRP A 11 0.12 10.86 14.63
N GLU A 12 -0.32 12.07 14.99
CA GLU A 12 0.01 12.70 16.28
C GLU A 12 -0.56 11.88 17.45
N ILE A 13 -1.82 11.41 17.34
CA ILE A 13 -2.42 10.53 18.34
C ILE A 13 -1.65 9.22 18.44
N LEU A 14 -1.35 8.57 17.32
CA LEU A 14 -0.57 7.34 17.29
C LEU A 14 0.81 7.52 17.95
N HIS A 15 1.49 8.63 17.67
CA HIS A 15 2.76 8.94 18.31
C HIS A 15 2.60 9.10 19.83
N ARG A 16 1.54 9.74 20.30
CA ARG A 16 1.29 9.98 21.73
C ARG A 16 0.97 8.68 22.50
N ILE A 17 0.14 7.80 21.92
CA ILE A 17 -0.33 6.57 22.61
C ILE A 17 0.65 5.40 22.49
N LEU A 18 1.51 5.37 21.47
CA LEU A 18 2.49 4.31 21.30
C LEU A 18 3.53 4.37 22.41
N LYS A 19 3.85 3.23 23.02
CA LYS A 19 4.95 3.12 24.01
C LYS A 19 6.30 3.36 23.32
N GLU A 20 7.33 3.77 24.09
CA GLU A 20 8.67 4.07 23.56
C GLU A 20 9.29 2.93 22.76
N ARG A 21 9.11 1.69 23.19
CA ARG A 21 9.57 0.49 22.46
C ARG A 21 8.48 -0.18 21.62
N GLY A 22 7.33 0.50 21.47
CA GLY A 22 6.22 0.03 20.65
C GLY A 22 6.54 0.09 19.16
N ILE A 23 5.78 -0.69 18.39
CA ILE A 23 5.82 -0.65 16.92
C ILE A 23 4.45 -0.24 16.40
N LEU A 24 4.44 0.53 15.30
CA LEU A 24 3.26 0.87 14.53
C LEU A 24 3.35 0.12 13.20
N ILE A 25 2.36 -0.74 12.94
CA ILE A 25 2.29 -1.49 11.68
C ILE A 25 1.19 -0.88 10.82
N ILE A 26 1.53 -0.54 9.58
CA ILE A 26 0.61 0.02 8.59
C ILE A 26 0.67 -0.83 7.34
N ALA A 27 -0.48 -1.30 6.85
CA ALA A 27 -0.61 -1.98 5.58
C ALA A 27 -1.46 -1.12 4.65
N VAL A 28 -0.95 -0.80 3.47
CA VAL A 28 -1.63 0.06 2.49
C VAL A 28 -1.32 -0.36 1.06
N PRO A 29 -2.22 -0.11 0.09
CA PRO A 29 -1.96 -0.27 -1.33
C PRO A 29 -0.82 0.64 -1.79
N ASN A 30 -0.05 0.16 -2.78
CA ASN A 30 1.10 0.85 -3.31
C ASN A 30 0.84 1.34 -4.75
N PRO A 31 0.60 2.64 -4.97
CA PRO A 31 0.30 3.19 -6.29
C PRO A 31 1.50 3.15 -7.26
N THR A 32 2.70 2.78 -6.79
CA THR A 32 3.89 2.59 -7.65
C THR A 32 4.15 1.13 -8.00
N SER A 33 3.24 0.22 -7.64
CA SER A 33 3.31 -1.20 -7.91
C SER A 33 3.25 -1.52 -9.41
N TYR A 34 3.63 -2.77 -9.76
CA TYR A 34 3.55 -3.25 -11.14
C TYR A 34 2.13 -3.19 -11.70
N ASP A 35 1.14 -3.65 -10.93
CA ASP A 35 -0.26 -3.67 -11.32
C ASP A 35 -0.86 -2.26 -11.37
N ALA A 36 -0.49 -1.35 -10.47
CA ALA A 36 -0.89 0.05 -10.55
C ALA A 36 -0.41 0.70 -11.87
N GLN A 37 0.84 0.49 -12.24
CA GLN A 37 1.40 1.00 -13.49
C GLN A 37 0.71 0.38 -14.73
N LYS A 38 0.35 -0.89 -14.65
CA LYS A 38 -0.33 -1.61 -15.73
C LYS A 38 -1.78 -1.14 -15.93
N TYR A 39 -2.51 -1.00 -14.83
CA TYR A 39 -3.96 -0.71 -14.90
C TYR A 39 -4.28 0.79 -14.89
N ARG A 40 -3.32 1.63 -14.45
CA ARG A 40 -3.48 3.09 -14.39
C ARG A 40 -4.76 3.47 -13.67
N GLU A 41 -5.61 4.33 -14.26
CA GLU A 41 -6.88 4.79 -13.70
C GLU A 41 -7.87 3.65 -13.36
N MET A 42 -7.71 2.48 -13.96
CA MET A 42 -8.54 1.29 -13.71
C MET A 42 -7.97 0.38 -12.62
N TRP A 43 -6.90 0.82 -11.93
CA TRP A 43 -6.33 0.03 -10.85
C TRP A 43 -7.31 -0.11 -9.68
N GLY A 44 -7.65 -1.37 -9.34
CA GLY A 44 -8.71 -1.68 -8.38
C GLY A 44 -8.46 -1.16 -6.97
N ALA A 45 -7.20 -0.96 -6.59
CA ALA A 45 -6.86 -0.47 -5.25
C ALA A 45 -6.90 1.07 -5.12
N TYR A 46 -7.22 1.82 -6.18
CA TYR A 46 -7.59 3.22 -6.00
C TYR A 46 -8.86 3.36 -5.18
N ASP A 47 -9.84 2.50 -5.39
CA ASP A 47 -11.07 2.36 -4.59
C ASP A 47 -11.72 3.70 -4.20
N VAL A 48 -11.79 4.62 -5.15
CA VAL A 48 -12.37 5.97 -4.93
C VAL A 48 -13.91 5.84 -4.87
N PRO A 49 -14.58 6.53 -3.93
CA PRO A 49 -14.08 7.54 -3.00
C PRO A 49 -13.68 7.01 -1.60
N ARG A 50 -13.62 5.68 -1.38
CA ARG A 50 -13.31 5.09 -0.07
C ARG A 50 -11.86 5.32 0.36
N HIS A 51 -10.92 5.23 -0.58
CA HIS A 51 -9.53 5.58 -0.35
C HIS A 51 -9.32 7.06 -0.61
N LEU A 52 -9.07 7.83 0.45
CA LEU A 52 -8.80 9.27 0.40
C LEU A 52 -7.34 9.56 0.08
N TRP A 53 -6.44 8.62 0.41
CA TRP A 53 -5.01 8.78 0.30
C TRP A 53 -4.37 7.58 -0.40
N HIS A 54 -3.32 7.84 -1.17
CA HIS A 54 -2.53 6.81 -1.85
C HIS A 54 -1.05 7.03 -1.53
N PHE A 55 -0.44 6.08 -0.83
CA PHE A 55 0.91 6.22 -0.31
C PHE A 55 1.90 5.38 -1.11
N SER A 56 2.84 6.05 -1.81
CA SER A 56 4.05 5.36 -2.25
C SER A 56 4.98 5.08 -1.06
N PRO A 57 5.90 4.09 -1.17
CA PRO A 57 6.83 3.78 -0.09
C PRO A 57 7.60 5.01 0.42
N SER A 58 8.11 5.83 -0.48
CA SER A 58 8.88 7.04 -0.12
C SER A 58 8.02 8.10 0.57
N ILE A 59 6.79 8.31 0.11
CA ILE A 59 5.87 9.29 0.72
C ILE A 59 5.47 8.84 2.12
N LEU A 60 5.13 7.57 2.32
CA LEU A 60 4.74 7.08 3.65
C LEU A 60 5.92 7.15 4.64
N GLN A 61 7.13 6.82 4.18
CA GLN A 61 8.34 6.97 5.00
C GLN A 61 8.58 8.43 5.42
N GLN A 62 8.49 9.38 4.48
CA GLN A 62 8.65 10.81 4.77
C GLN A 62 7.55 11.32 5.71
N PHE A 63 6.31 10.87 5.50
CA PHE A 63 5.19 11.24 6.34
C PHE A 63 5.36 10.72 7.76
N GLY A 64 5.81 9.47 7.94
CA GLY A 64 6.16 8.91 9.24
C GLY A 64 7.28 9.72 9.93
N ALA A 65 8.34 10.07 9.18
CA ALA A 65 9.44 10.86 9.69
C ALA A 65 9.01 12.26 10.19
N LYS A 66 8.10 12.92 9.47
CA LYS A 66 7.49 14.19 9.87
C LYS A 66 6.77 14.10 11.22
N HIS A 67 6.17 12.96 11.52
CA HIS A 67 5.42 12.72 12.77
C HIS A 67 6.23 11.99 13.85
N GLY A 68 7.57 12.02 13.78
CA GLY A 68 8.45 11.48 14.82
C GLY A 68 8.63 9.96 14.80
N PHE A 69 8.38 9.32 13.66
CA PHE A 69 8.61 7.90 13.46
C PHE A 69 9.81 7.63 12.55
N ILE A 70 10.42 6.47 12.72
CA ILE A 70 11.44 5.92 11.81
C ILE A 70 10.86 4.66 11.20
N LEU A 71 10.96 4.53 9.88
CA LEU A 71 10.66 3.28 9.19
C LEU A 71 11.74 2.25 9.53
N ALA A 72 11.36 1.21 10.29
CA ALA A 72 12.27 0.13 10.69
C ALA A 72 12.32 -0.98 9.65
N GLU A 73 11.15 -1.38 9.11
CA GLU A 73 11.04 -2.47 8.16
C GLU A 73 9.92 -2.20 7.16
N GLN A 74 10.03 -2.81 5.98
CA GLN A 74 8.95 -2.87 5.00
C GLN A 74 8.89 -4.26 4.35
N HIS A 75 7.67 -4.78 4.23
CA HIS A 75 7.43 -6.11 3.70
C HIS A 75 6.39 -6.06 2.57
N PRO A 76 6.58 -6.81 1.49
CA PRO A 76 5.60 -6.90 0.42
C PRO A 76 4.40 -7.74 0.85
N MET A 77 3.22 -7.43 0.29
CA MET A 77 2.01 -8.25 0.35
C MET A 77 1.71 -8.80 -1.06
N PRO A 78 2.46 -9.79 -1.54
CA PRO A 78 2.42 -10.19 -2.96
C PRO A 78 1.10 -10.83 -3.38
N PHE A 79 0.34 -11.41 -2.45
CA PHE A 79 -0.93 -12.09 -2.76
C PHE A 79 -2.06 -11.10 -3.07
N ASP A 80 -2.00 -9.88 -2.58
CA ASP A 80 -2.97 -8.82 -2.90
C ASP A 80 -3.03 -8.55 -4.41
N ALA A 81 -1.92 -8.75 -5.11
CA ALA A 81 -1.83 -8.56 -6.56
C ALA A 81 -2.88 -9.36 -7.33
N PHE A 82 -3.25 -10.56 -6.89
CA PHE A 82 -4.28 -11.38 -7.54
C PHE A 82 -5.66 -10.75 -7.41
N TYR A 83 -6.05 -10.40 -6.18
CA TYR A 83 -7.33 -9.77 -5.92
C TYR A 83 -7.46 -8.42 -6.65
N VAL A 84 -6.46 -7.56 -6.50
CA VAL A 84 -6.45 -6.23 -7.11
C VAL A 84 -6.47 -6.33 -8.64
N SER A 85 -5.71 -7.27 -9.23
CA SER A 85 -5.72 -7.46 -10.68
C SER A 85 -7.06 -7.96 -11.21
N ILE A 86 -7.74 -8.88 -10.50
CA ILE A 86 -9.08 -9.35 -10.88
C ILE A 86 -10.08 -8.18 -10.82
N LEU A 87 -10.03 -7.37 -9.75
CA LEU A 87 -10.88 -6.20 -9.60
C LEU A 87 -10.63 -5.17 -10.71
N SER A 88 -9.37 -4.92 -11.04
CA SER A 88 -8.97 -4.02 -12.13
C SER A 88 -9.48 -4.49 -13.50
N GLU A 89 -9.42 -5.79 -13.76
CA GLU A 89 -10.00 -6.37 -15.00
C GLU A 89 -11.53 -6.25 -15.06
N LYS A 90 -12.21 -6.32 -13.90
CA LYS A 90 -13.66 -6.03 -13.82
C LYS A 90 -13.96 -4.56 -14.16
N TYR A 91 -13.17 -3.61 -13.62
CA TYR A 91 -13.34 -2.19 -13.92
C TYR A 91 -13.09 -1.89 -15.40
N ARG A 92 -12.13 -2.57 -16.02
CA ARG A 92 -11.90 -2.51 -17.47
C ARG A 92 -12.98 -3.20 -18.32
N LYS A 93 -13.99 -3.82 -17.69
CA LYS A 93 -15.04 -4.60 -18.38
C LYS A 93 -14.45 -5.69 -19.31
N SER A 94 -13.37 -6.31 -18.88
CA SER A 94 -12.71 -7.38 -19.63
C SER A 94 -13.62 -8.58 -19.83
N GLY A 95 -13.58 -9.23 -21.01
CA GLY A 95 -14.42 -10.39 -21.30
C GLY A 95 -14.13 -11.63 -20.44
N MET A 96 -12.94 -11.72 -19.80
CA MET A 96 -12.54 -12.81 -18.90
C MET A 96 -11.76 -12.24 -17.70
N PRO A 97 -12.41 -11.47 -16.78
CA PRO A 97 -11.72 -10.72 -15.76
C PRO A 97 -10.96 -11.62 -14.77
N PHE A 98 -11.50 -12.77 -14.42
CA PHE A 98 -10.84 -13.72 -13.52
C PHE A 98 -9.54 -14.26 -14.12
N LEU A 99 -9.59 -14.82 -15.34
CA LEU A 99 -8.42 -15.44 -15.98
C LEU A 99 -7.32 -14.40 -16.26
N LYS A 100 -7.68 -13.24 -16.81
CA LYS A 100 -6.74 -12.15 -17.08
C LYS A 100 -6.18 -11.53 -15.78
N GLY A 101 -7.00 -11.42 -14.75
CA GLY A 101 -6.61 -10.96 -13.44
C GLY A 101 -5.61 -11.92 -12.76
N MET A 102 -5.85 -13.22 -12.85
CA MET A 102 -4.91 -14.24 -12.35
C MET A 102 -3.56 -14.16 -13.07
N LEU A 103 -3.56 -14.07 -14.40
CA LEU A 103 -2.33 -13.94 -15.18
C LEU A 103 -1.57 -12.64 -14.83
N SER A 104 -2.30 -11.55 -14.68
CA SER A 104 -1.71 -10.26 -14.26
C SER A 104 -1.17 -10.31 -12.83
N GLY A 105 -1.93 -10.90 -11.91
CA GLY A 105 -1.51 -11.09 -10.52
C GLY A 105 -0.24 -11.92 -10.41
N THR A 106 -0.12 -12.99 -11.23
CA THR A 106 1.13 -13.78 -11.30
C THR A 106 2.32 -12.93 -11.74
N ARG A 107 2.16 -12.08 -12.77
CA ARG A 107 3.23 -11.17 -13.21
C ARG A 107 3.59 -10.15 -12.14
N ALA A 108 2.60 -9.59 -11.45
CA ALA A 108 2.81 -8.66 -10.35
C ALA A 108 3.51 -9.35 -9.16
N TRP A 109 3.15 -10.61 -8.87
CA TRP A 109 3.82 -11.42 -7.86
C TRP A 109 5.30 -11.62 -8.16
N PHE A 110 5.67 -11.98 -9.39
CA PHE A 110 7.06 -12.07 -9.83
C PHE A 110 7.78 -10.72 -9.79
N ALA A 111 7.11 -9.64 -10.19
CA ALA A 111 7.68 -8.30 -10.09
C ALA A 111 7.97 -7.90 -8.63
N SER A 112 7.10 -8.27 -7.69
CA SER A 112 7.30 -8.10 -6.26
C SER A 112 8.46 -8.94 -5.72
N ALA A 113 8.61 -10.19 -6.21
CA ALA A 113 9.73 -11.06 -5.83
C ALA A 113 11.10 -10.51 -6.30
N ALA A 114 11.14 -9.88 -7.48
CA ALA A 114 12.33 -9.24 -8.01
C ALA A 114 12.65 -7.90 -7.32
N ASN A 115 11.62 -7.13 -6.98
CA ASN A 115 11.73 -5.87 -6.24
C ASN A 115 10.50 -5.68 -5.35
N LYS A 116 10.68 -5.78 -4.03
CA LYS A 116 9.59 -5.66 -3.05
C LYS A 116 8.77 -4.37 -3.18
N GLU A 117 9.39 -3.25 -3.59
CA GLU A 117 8.70 -1.97 -3.78
C GLU A 117 7.71 -1.96 -4.95
N ARG A 118 7.72 -3.01 -5.77
CA ARG A 118 6.74 -3.21 -6.85
C ARG A 118 5.55 -4.07 -6.43
N SER A 119 5.43 -4.43 -5.15
CA SER A 119 4.28 -5.16 -4.61
C SER A 119 3.03 -4.30 -4.66
N SER A 120 1.88 -4.93 -4.92
CA SER A 120 0.55 -4.32 -4.99
C SER A 120 0.17 -3.60 -3.70
N SER A 121 0.47 -4.22 -2.56
CA SER A 121 0.34 -3.65 -1.22
C SER A 121 1.62 -3.90 -0.43
N MET A 122 1.85 -3.05 0.57
CA MET A 122 3.04 -3.08 1.41
C MET A 122 2.67 -2.96 2.89
N ILE A 123 3.41 -3.67 3.74
CA ILE A 123 3.40 -3.50 5.20
C ILE A 123 4.62 -2.67 5.58
N TYR A 124 4.41 -1.68 6.41
CA TYR A 124 5.43 -0.80 6.97
C TYR A 124 5.45 -0.93 8.48
N VAL A 125 6.63 -1.13 9.05
CA VAL A 125 6.85 -1.20 10.50
C VAL A 125 7.59 0.06 10.93
N PHE A 126 6.93 0.88 11.71
CA PHE A 126 7.49 2.11 12.26
C PHE A 126 7.80 1.96 13.74
N ARG A 127 8.82 2.68 14.20
CA ARG A 127 9.19 2.89 15.61
C ARG A 127 9.25 4.37 15.90
N LYS A 128 9.04 4.78 17.15
CA LYS A 128 9.31 6.16 17.55
C LYS A 128 10.78 6.50 17.32
N LYS A 129 11.03 7.71 16.82
CA LYS A 129 12.38 8.28 16.80
C LYS A 129 12.82 8.52 18.25
N GLN A 130 13.90 7.89 18.68
CA GLN A 130 14.51 8.19 19.97
C GLN A 130 15.16 9.57 19.87
N VAL A 131 14.89 10.40 20.89
CA VAL A 131 15.50 11.72 21.05
C VAL A 131 16.87 11.57 21.68
#